data_ee1541897bbbf9d095743369980611b5
#
_entry.id   ee1541897bbbf9d095743369980611b5
#
_cell.length_a   1.000
_cell.length_b   1.000
_cell.length_c   1.000
_cell.angle_alpha   90.00
_cell.angle_beta   90.00
_cell.angle_gamma   90.00
#
_symmetry.space_group_name_H-M   'P 1'
#
loop_
_entity.id
_entity.type
_entity.pdbx_description
1 polymer ?
#
loop_
_entity_poly.entity_id
_entity_poly.type
_entity_poly.pdbx_seq_one_letter_code
_entity_poly.pdbx_strand_id
1 'polypeptide(L)'
;MESRLIGWDIGGAHLKAVLVNDLGDILSAKQTPCPLWQGLDRLDAELDLLTDTLGLTQYTHHAITMTGELADNFENREQGVMAITDLMARRFGTERVRVFAGHSGFLMADHVSKANVPEIASANWLASGLWGATRLEQALFIDIGSTTTDLLPIRAHRVENRGYTDHERMRYDELLYTGVARTPAMTVARRVPLNGGWINVMAEHFATTADVYRLTGELPEHADQLPAADNGAKNIAGSQKRLARLVGLDVDALSEGGWRQLAASLREHQLSAIHASIQLQLSRGLLDDSAPLLG
;
A
#
# COMPACT_ATOMS: atom_id res chain seq x y z
N MET A 1 25.31 -24.05 -6.86
CA MET A 1 24.10 -23.34 -7.38
C MET A 1 23.88 -22.21 -6.40
N GLU A 2 23.76 -20.98 -6.92
CA GLU A 2 23.51 -19.81 -6.08
C GLU A 2 22.13 -19.93 -5.44
N SER A 3 22.09 -19.82 -4.13
CA SER A 3 20.82 -19.72 -3.39
C SER A 3 20.21 -18.35 -3.71
N ARG A 4 18.92 -18.28 -4.02
CA ARG A 4 18.19 -17.04 -4.26
C ARG A 4 17.08 -16.90 -3.25
N LEU A 5 16.82 -15.67 -2.84
CA LEU A 5 15.72 -15.35 -1.94
C LEU A 5 14.76 -14.42 -2.68
N ILE A 6 13.47 -14.72 -2.62
CA ILE A 6 12.43 -13.81 -3.07
C ILE A 6 11.58 -13.36 -1.90
N GLY A 7 11.41 -12.04 -1.76
CA GLY A 7 10.45 -11.42 -0.86
C GLY A 7 9.14 -11.15 -1.60
N TRP A 8 8.03 -11.55 -0.99
CA TRP A 8 6.68 -11.30 -1.47
C TRP A 8 5.93 -10.39 -0.51
N ASP A 9 5.30 -9.33 -1.05
CA ASP A 9 4.27 -8.55 -0.36
C ASP A 9 2.93 -8.84 -1.04
N ILE A 10 2.12 -9.69 -0.42
CA ILE A 10 0.84 -10.17 -0.94
C ILE A 10 -0.26 -9.24 -0.47
N GLY A 11 -0.53 -8.19 -1.25
CA GLY A 11 -1.60 -7.23 -0.97
C GLY A 11 -2.95 -7.65 -1.51
N GLY A 12 -4.02 -6.98 -1.06
CA GLY A 12 -5.36 -7.22 -1.59
C GLY A 12 -5.55 -6.77 -3.04
N ALA A 13 -4.72 -5.85 -3.54
CA ALA A 13 -4.85 -5.25 -4.88
C ALA A 13 -3.63 -5.51 -5.77
N HIS A 14 -2.47 -5.74 -5.19
CA HIS A 14 -1.20 -5.92 -5.90
C HIS A 14 -0.38 -7.02 -5.25
N LEU A 15 0.34 -7.77 -6.09
CA LEU A 15 1.41 -8.65 -5.67
C LEU A 15 2.73 -7.96 -5.99
N LYS A 16 3.59 -7.81 -4.98
CA LYS A 16 4.95 -7.27 -5.14
C LYS A 16 5.96 -8.38 -4.89
N ALA A 17 7.04 -8.37 -5.65
CA ALA A 17 8.10 -9.35 -5.55
C ALA A 17 9.47 -8.68 -5.69
N VAL A 18 10.41 -9.04 -4.82
CA VAL A 18 11.82 -8.62 -4.90
C VAL A 18 12.69 -9.86 -4.84
N LEU A 19 13.43 -10.11 -5.92
CA LEU A 19 14.41 -11.20 -6.00
C LEU A 19 15.78 -10.67 -5.63
N VAL A 20 16.47 -11.35 -4.71
CA VAL A 20 17.83 -11.01 -4.28
C VAL A 20 18.75 -12.22 -4.38
N ASN A 21 20.05 -11.96 -4.53
CA ASN A 21 21.08 -12.98 -4.42
C ASN A 21 21.47 -13.23 -2.95
N ASP A 22 22.39 -14.16 -2.71
CA ASP A 22 22.93 -14.51 -1.39
C ASP A 22 23.74 -13.38 -0.71
N LEU A 23 24.15 -12.36 -1.47
CA LEU A 23 24.77 -11.14 -0.93
C LEU A 23 23.76 -10.06 -0.53
N GLY A 24 22.45 -10.27 -0.85
CA GLY A 24 21.39 -9.31 -0.61
C GLY A 24 21.26 -8.24 -1.70
N ASP A 25 21.96 -8.39 -2.85
CA ASP A 25 21.78 -7.48 -3.97
C ASP A 25 20.46 -7.73 -4.68
N ILE A 26 19.75 -6.67 -5.03
CA ILE A 26 18.48 -6.75 -5.74
C ILE A 26 18.75 -7.13 -7.20
N LEU A 27 18.27 -8.29 -7.62
CA LEU A 27 18.32 -8.78 -8.99
C LEU A 27 17.13 -8.30 -9.82
N SER A 28 15.95 -8.23 -9.20
CA SER A 28 14.73 -7.75 -9.85
C SER A 28 13.69 -7.32 -8.81
N ALA A 29 12.88 -6.32 -9.17
CA ALA A 29 11.70 -5.94 -8.42
C ALA A 29 10.51 -5.83 -9.38
N LYS A 30 9.37 -6.39 -9.01
CA LYS A 30 8.14 -6.42 -9.82
C LYS A 30 6.94 -6.11 -8.95
N GLN A 31 5.95 -5.45 -9.57
CA GLN A 31 4.61 -5.29 -9.01
C GLN A 31 3.61 -5.60 -10.10
N THR A 32 2.62 -6.43 -9.78
CA THR A 32 1.53 -6.79 -10.70
C THR A 32 0.16 -6.55 -10.04
N PRO A 33 -0.89 -6.23 -10.81
CA PRO A 33 -2.24 -6.20 -10.31
C PRO A 33 -2.65 -7.60 -9.83
N CYS A 34 -3.11 -7.70 -8.61
CA CYS A 34 -3.61 -8.96 -8.04
C CYS A 34 -4.90 -8.66 -7.25
N PRO A 35 -6.06 -8.61 -7.93
CA PRO A 35 -7.34 -8.32 -7.28
C PRO A 35 -7.81 -9.52 -6.45
N LEU A 36 -7.19 -9.72 -5.30
CA LEU A 36 -7.38 -10.91 -4.45
C LEU A 36 -8.82 -11.06 -3.96
N TRP A 37 -9.59 -9.96 -3.87
CA TRP A 37 -11.03 -10.02 -3.56
C TRP A 37 -11.87 -10.80 -4.60
N GLN A 38 -11.33 -11.10 -5.78
CA GLN A 38 -11.98 -11.90 -6.80
C GLN A 38 -11.72 -13.42 -6.62
N GLY A 39 -10.80 -13.80 -5.74
CA GLY A 39 -10.47 -15.19 -5.42
C GLY A 39 -8.96 -15.45 -5.34
N LEU A 40 -8.61 -16.54 -4.66
CA LEU A 40 -7.21 -17.00 -4.54
C LEU A 40 -6.61 -17.46 -5.88
N ASP A 41 -7.43 -17.82 -6.85
CA ASP A 41 -7.01 -18.14 -8.22
C ASP A 41 -6.29 -16.94 -8.90
N ARG A 42 -6.63 -15.72 -8.51
CA ARG A 42 -5.92 -14.52 -8.98
C ARG A 42 -4.49 -14.47 -8.47
N LEU A 43 -4.30 -14.78 -7.19
CA LEU A 43 -2.94 -14.86 -6.62
C LEU A 43 -2.14 -15.98 -7.29
N ASP A 44 -2.76 -17.16 -7.47
CA ASP A 44 -2.09 -18.31 -8.08
C ASP A 44 -1.63 -18.02 -9.53
N ALA A 45 -2.47 -17.36 -10.33
CA ALA A 45 -2.12 -16.95 -11.69
C ALA A 45 -0.98 -15.92 -11.73
N GLU A 46 -0.97 -14.92 -10.83
CA GLU A 46 0.11 -13.94 -10.76
C GLU A 46 1.42 -14.55 -10.26
N LEU A 47 1.35 -15.53 -9.36
CA LEU A 47 2.53 -16.31 -8.94
C LEU A 47 3.11 -17.13 -10.09
N ASP A 48 2.28 -17.71 -10.99
CA ASP A 48 2.75 -18.37 -12.22
C ASP A 48 3.54 -17.39 -13.09
N LEU A 49 2.92 -16.26 -13.40
CA LEU A 49 3.52 -15.23 -14.25
C LEU A 49 4.86 -14.74 -13.70
N LEU A 50 4.92 -14.45 -12.39
CA LEU A 50 6.14 -13.94 -11.77
C LEU A 50 7.20 -15.03 -11.58
N THR A 51 6.82 -16.27 -11.33
CA THR A 51 7.73 -17.41 -11.28
C THR A 51 8.49 -17.57 -12.58
N ASP A 52 7.77 -17.54 -13.70
CA ASP A 52 8.35 -17.65 -15.05
C ASP A 52 9.19 -16.41 -15.39
N THR A 53 8.65 -15.21 -15.15
CA THR A 53 9.31 -13.93 -15.47
C THR A 53 10.62 -13.72 -14.71
N LEU A 54 10.65 -14.14 -13.43
CA LEU A 54 11.81 -13.98 -12.55
C LEU A 54 12.77 -15.19 -12.61
N GLY A 55 12.40 -16.24 -13.34
CA GLY A 55 13.20 -17.46 -13.45
C GLY A 55 13.43 -18.13 -12.10
N LEU A 56 12.37 -18.23 -11.27
CA LEU A 56 12.46 -18.89 -9.98
C LEU A 56 12.66 -20.39 -10.16
N THR A 57 13.42 -20.98 -9.28
CA THR A 57 13.77 -22.40 -9.32
C THR A 57 13.37 -23.11 -8.04
N GLN A 58 13.44 -24.43 -8.05
CA GLN A 58 13.22 -25.24 -6.85
C GLN A 58 14.21 -24.95 -5.70
N TYR A 59 15.25 -24.15 -5.93
CA TYR A 59 16.23 -23.74 -4.91
C TYR A 59 15.98 -22.34 -4.37
N THR A 60 14.95 -21.65 -4.87
CA THR A 60 14.59 -20.31 -4.38
C THR A 60 13.87 -20.42 -3.03
N HIS A 61 14.31 -19.62 -2.06
CA HIS A 61 13.61 -19.44 -0.79
C HIS A 61 12.62 -18.28 -0.89
N HIS A 62 11.50 -18.39 -0.18
CA HIS A 62 10.39 -17.43 -0.26
C HIS A 62 10.14 -16.84 1.13
N ALA A 63 10.27 -15.54 1.26
CA ALA A 63 9.85 -14.76 2.43
C ALA A 63 8.55 -14.01 2.10
N ILE A 64 7.55 -14.10 2.96
CA ILE A 64 6.22 -13.57 2.67
C ILE A 64 5.83 -12.59 3.76
N THR A 65 5.30 -11.44 3.34
CA THR A 65 4.44 -10.59 4.15
C THR A 65 3.11 -10.40 3.42
N MET A 66 2.04 -10.06 4.14
CA MET A 66 0.71 -9.95 3.53
C MET A 66 -0.14 -8.86 4.16
N THR A 67 -1.03 -8.32 3.35
CA THR A 67 -2.20 -7.51 3.70
C THR A 67 -3.43 -7.97 2.92
N GLY A 68 -3.26 -9.00 2.09
CA GLY A 68 -4.32 -9.60 1.27
C GLY A 68 -5.30 -10.46 2.06
N GLU A 69 -4.98 -10.82 3.30
CA GLU A 69 -5.84 -11.58 4.21
C GLU A 69 -7.12 -10.82 4.60
N LEU A 70 -7.15 -9.50 4.34
CA LEU A 70 -8.34 -8.65 4.52
C LEU A 70 -9.27 -8.62 3.31
N ALA A 71 -8.97 -9.33 2.23
CA ALA A 71 -9.81 -9.32 1.03
C ALA A 71 -11.20 -9.92 1.33
N ASP A 72 -12.22 -9.35 0.68
CA ASP A 72 -13.66 -9.66 0.96
C ASP A 72 -14.06 -11.10 0.68
N ASN A 73 -13.24 -11.89 0.00
CA ASN A 73 -13.45 -13.31 -0.24
C ASN A 73 -13.13 -14.21 0.97
N PHE A 74 -12.57 -13.65 2.04
CA PHE A 74 -12.34 -14.35 3.30
C PHE A 74 -13.35 -13.92 4.37
N GLU A 75 -13.81 -14.87 5.17
CA GLU A 75 -14.73 -14.58 6.27
C GLU A 75 -14.08 -13.75 7.39
N ASN A 76 -12.78 -13.93 7.58
CA ASN A 76 -11.99 -13.24 8.58
C ASN A 76 -10.49 -13.36 8.27
N ARG A 77 -9.66 -12.59 9.00
CA ARG A 77 -8.19 -12.57 8.84
C ARG A 77 -7.54 -13.94 9.04
N GLU A 78 -8.06 -14.74 9.98
CA GLU A 78 -7.55 -16.10 10.23
C GLU A 78 -7.65 -16.95 8.97
N GLN A 79 -8.82 -16.97 8.35
CA GLN A 79 -9.03 -17.71 7.12
C GLN A 79 -8.11 -17.21 6.00
N GLY A 80 -7.96 -15.88 5.86
CA GLY A 80 -7.10 -15.29 4.84
C GLY A 80 -5.63 -15.63 5.05
N VAL A 81 -5.10 -15.47 6.26
CA VAL A 81 -3.70 -15.82 6.59
C VAL A 81 -3.42 -17.30 6.29
N MET A 82 -4.30 -18.19 6.78
CA MET A 82 -4.11 -19.63 6.57
C MET A 82 -4.20 -19.99 5.08
N ALA A 83 -5.18 -19.47 4.36
CA ALA A 83 -5.38 -19.79 2.95
C ALA A 83 -4.21 -19.30 2.05
N ILE A 84 -3.71 -18.09 2.29
CA ILE A 84 -2.54 -17.55 1.57
C ILE A 84 -1.29 -18.37 1.92
N THR A 85 -1.05 -18.66 3.20
CA THR A 85 0.09 -19.46 3.64
C THR A 85 0.07 -20.85 3.03
N ASP A 86 -1.08 -21.51 3.04
CA ASP A 86 -1.27 -22.86 2.45
C ASP A 86 -1.05 -22.86 0.94
N LEU A 87 -1.52 -21.83 0.23
CA LEU A 87 -1.28 -21.70 -1.20
C LEU A 87 0.22 -21.61 -1.49
N MET A 88 0.94 -20.73 -0.80
CA MET A 88 2.37 -20.55 -0.97
C MET A 88 3.16 -21.82 -0.61
N ALA A 89 2.79 -22.50 0.48
CA ALA A 89 3.42 -23.73 0.92
C ALA A 89 3.22 -24.89 -0.08
N ARG A 90 1.99 -25.05 -0.59
CA ARG A 90 1.71 -26.08 -1.62
C ARG A 90 2.48 -25.83 -2.92
N ARG A 91 2.66 -24.55 -3.27
CA ARG A 91 3.29 -24.18 -4.53
C ARG A 91 4.80 -24.29 -4.49
N PHE A 92 5.43 -23.84 -3.41
CA PHE A 92 6.87 -23.68 -3.33
C PHE A 92 7.55 -24.65 -2.36
N GLY A 93 6.78 -25.42 -1.60
CA GLY A 93 7.28 -26.32 -0.55
C GLY A 93 7.37 -25.64 0.80
N THR A 94 6.88 -26.33 1.84
CA THR A 94 6.82 -25.80 3.22
C THR A 94 8.20 -25.45 3.76
N GLU A 95 9.21 -26.21 3.40
CA GLU A 95 10.61 -26.03 3.84
C GLU A 95 11.27 -24.76 3.26
N ARG A 96 10.73 -24.19 2.18
CA ARG A 96 11.27 -23.00 1.51
C ARG A 96 10.47 -21.73 1.76
N VAL A 97 9.27 -21.87 2.33
CA VAL A 97 8.37 -20.73 2.59
C VAL A 97 8.48 -20.29 4.04
N ARG A 98 8.76 -19.01 4.25
CA ARG A 98 8.75 -18.35 5.55
C ARG A 98 7.78 -17.20 5.54
N VAL A 99 6.92 -17.14 6.57
CA VAL A 99 5.94 -16.09 6.75
C VAL A 99 6.40 -15.13 7.83
N PHE A 100 6.41 -13.85 7.54
CA PHE A 100 6.77 -12.82 8.49
C PHE A 100 5.66 -12.69 9.55
N ALA A 101 6.03 -12.88 10.81
CA ALA A 101 5.16 -12.82 11.98
C ALA A 101 5.63 -11.68 12.91
N GLY A 102 5.76 -10.48 12.36
CA GLY A 102 6.07 -9.28 13.12
C GLY A 102 7.27 -9.42 14.05
N HIS A 103 7.06 -9.17 15.32
CA HIS A 103 8.13 -9.25 16.34
C HIS A 103 8.65 -10.67 16.59
N SER A 104 7.88 -11.70 16.25
CA SER A 104 8.32 -13.11 16.28
C SER A 104 9.24 -13.48 15.10
N GLY A 105 9.47 -12.55 14.15
CA GLY A 105 10.33 -12.77 13.00
C GLY A 105 9.67 -13.65 11.93
N PHE A 106 10.43 -14.59 11.37
CA PHE A 106 9.94 -15.46 10.31
C PHE A 106 9.61 -16.85 10.84
N LEU A 107 8.41 -17.34 10.53
CA LEU A 107 7.95 -18.69 10.81
C LEU A 107 8.01 -19.55 9.55
N MET A 108 8.34 -20.82 9.68
CA MET A 108 8.11 -21.80 8.61
C MET A 108 6.61 -21.90 8.34
N ALA A 109 6.23 -22.12 7.08
CA ALA A 109 4.82 -22.16 6.71
C ALA A 109 4.00 -23.22 7.49
N ASP A 110 4.58 -24.36 7.81
CA ASP A 110 3.97 -25.42 8.60
C ASP A 110 3.90 -25.14 10.12
N HIS A 111 4.61 -24.11 10.58
CA HIS A 111 4.54 -23.63 11.97
C HIS A 111 3.53 -22.49 12.15
N VAL A 112 2.94 -22.00 11.06
CA VAL A 112 1.89 -20.97 11.13
C VAL A 112 0.61 -21.59 11.70
N SER A 113 0.06 -20.96 12.73
CA SER A 113 -1.14 -21.38 13.42
C SER A 113 -2.05 -20.18 13.72
N LYS A 114 -3.26 -20.45 14.19
CA LYS A 114 -4.20 -19.40 14.64
C LYS A 114 -3.58 -18.43 15.66
N ALA A 115 -2.69 -18.91 16.52
CA ALA A 115 -2.03 -18.09 17.54
C ALA A 115 -1.11 -17.02 16.92
N ASN A 116 -0.59 -17.26 15.72
CA ASN A 116 0.32 -16.33 15.02
C ASN A 116 -0.41 -15.30 14.14
N VAL A 117 -1.70 -15.52 13.85
CA VAL A 117 -2.48 -14.64 12.96
C VAL A 117 -2.40 -13.17 13.35
N PRO A 118 -2.52 -12.77 14.63
CA PRO A 118 -2.43 -11.35 15.01
C PRO A 118 -1.08 -10.70 14.68
N GLU A 119 0.01 -11.48 14.61
CA GLU A 119 1.34 -10.98 14.31
C GLU A 119 1.65 -11.02 12.80
N ILE A 120 0.95 -11.86 12.03
CA ILE A 120 1.14 -12.00 10.58
C ILE A 120 0.27 -11.01 9.81
N ALA A 121 -1.00 -10.88 10.23
CA ALA A 121 -1.98 -10.08 9.52
C ALA A 121 -1.56 -8.61 9.44
N SER A 122 -1.58 -8.05 8.23
CA SER A 122 -1.25 -6.66 7.94
C SER A 122 0.12 -6.19 8.47
N ALA A 123 1.13 -7.07 8.54
CA ALA A 123 2.43 -6.78 9.15
C ALA A 123 3.51 -6.27 8.16
N ASN A 124 3.18 -6.03 6.89
CA ASN A 124 4.14 -5.59 5.88
C ASN A 124 4.84 -4.27 6.24
N TRP A 125 4.12 -3.33 6.85
CA TRP A 125 4.66 -2.06 7.33
C TRP A 125 5.82 -2.26 8.32
N LEU A 126 5.71 -3.25 9.22
CA LEU A 126 6.76 -3.53 10.21
C LEU A 126 7.99 -4.14 9.55
N ALA A 127 7.83 -4.97 8.52
CA ALA A 127 8.96 -5.49 7.75
C ALA A 127 9.77 -4.36 7.11
N SER A 128 9.09 -3.37 6.50
CA SER A 128 9.71 -2.17 5.94
C SER A 128 10.37 -1.31 7.01
N GLY A 129 9.67 -1.06 8.13
CA GLY A 129 10.20 -0.30 9.25
C GLY A 129 11.44 -0.94 9.89
N LEU A 130 11.43 -2.26 10.09
CA LEU A 130 12.58 -3.01 10.61
C LEU A 130 13.77 -2.95 9.65
N TRP A 131 13.53 -3.06 8.33
CA TRP A 131 14.60 -2.88 7.35
C TRP A 131 15.20 -1.48 7.44
N GLY A 132 14.40 -0.42 7.54
CA GLY A 132 14.87 0.95 7.77
C GLY A 132 15.68 1.08 9.07
N ALA A 133 15.23 0.46 10.15
CA ALA A 133 15.92 0.45 11.44
C ALA A 133 17.29 -0.25 11.40
N THR A 134 17.52 -1.20 10.48
CA THR A 134 18.86 -1.75 10.28
C THR A 134 19.84 -0.77 9.65
N ARG A 135 19.35 0.27 8.97
CA ARG A 135 20.15 1.23 8.19
C ARG A 135 20.37 2.56 8.92
N LEU A 136 19.39 2.99 9.71
CA LEU A 136 19.38 4.30 10.35
C LEU A 136 19.15 4.15 11.85
N GLU A 137 19.93 4.87 12.63
CA GLU A 137 19.75 4.95 14.08
C GLU A 137 18.45 5.67 14.43
N GLN A 138 18.13 6.73 13.68
CA GLN A 138 16.86 7.45 13.80
C GLN A 138 16.36 7.90 12.42
N ALA A 139 15.06 7.87 12.22
CA ALA A 139 14.37 8.36 11.04
C ALA A 139 12.87 8.44 11.29
N LEU A 140 12.15 9.24 10.51
CA LEU A 140 10.73 9.03 10.28
C LEU A 140 10.58 8.30 8.93
N PHE A 141 10.19 7.03 8.98
CA PHE A 141 9.86 6.27 7.79
C PHE A 141 8.44 6.61 7.35
N ILE A 142 8.29 6.95 6.07
CA ILE A 142 7.02 7.37 5.45
C ILE A 142 6.83 6.53 4.19
N ASP A 143 5.87 5.63 4.19
CA ASP A 143 5.48 4.86 3.01
C ASP A 143 4.11 5.33 2.51
N ILE A 144 4.06 5.96 1.33
CA ILE A 144 2.82 6.39 0.69
C ILE A 144 2.51 5.44 -0.45
N GLY A 145 1.72 4.42 -0.14
CA GLY A 145 1.31 3.41 -1.09
C GLY A 145 0.13 3.84 -1.97
N SER A 146 -0.41 2.89 -2.73
CA SER A 146 -1.59 3.13 -3.57
C SER A 146 -2.86 3.38 -2.75
N THR A 147 -2.97 2.81 -1.55
CA THR A 147 -4.17 2.79 -0.71
C THR A 147 -3.97 3.50 0.62
N THR A 148 -2.81 3.31 1.26
CA THR A 148 -2.51 3.74 2.63
C THR A 148 -1.22 4.54 2.70
N THR A 149 -1.05 5.25 3.81
CA THR A 149 0.20 5.90 4.20
C THR A 149 0.60 5.39 5.58
N ASP A 150 1.82 4.89 5.70
CA ASP A 150 2.42 4.40 6.93
C ASP A 150 3.44 5.41 7.45
N LEU A 151 3.37 5.71 8.75
CA LEU A 151 4.28 6.63 9.43
C LEU A 151 4.91 5.91 10.62
N LEU A 152 6.23 5.68 10.56
CA LEU A 152 6.94 4.88 11.54
C LEU A 152 8.17 5.63 12.06
N PRO A 153 8.15 6.15 13.30
CA PRO A 153 9.37 6.65 13.94
C PRO A 153 10.35 5.50 14.19
N ILE A 154 11.59 5.70 13.80
CA ILE A 154 12.71 4.80 14.10
C ILE A 154 13.61 5.52 15.08
N ARG A 155 13.98 4.85 16.20
CA ARG A 155 14.90 5.37 17.20
C ARG A 155 15.78 4.26 17.76
N ALA A 156 17.06 4.51 17.95
CA ALA A 156 18.02 3.54 18.44
C ALA A 156 17.95 2.19 17.68
N HIS A 157 17.84 2.27 16.34
CA HIS A 157 17.70 1.10 15.46
C HIS A 157 16.44 0.24 15.74
N ARG A 158 15.35 0.86 16.22
CA ARG A 158 14.07 0.19 16.52
C ARG A 158 12.90 0.98 15.97
N VAL A 159 11.87 0.25 15.57
CA VAL A 159 10.58 0.87 15.20
C VAL A 159 9.81 1.17 16.48
N GLU A 160 9.45 2.44 16.66
CA GLU A 160 8.78 2.97 17.86
C GLU A 160 7.27 3.14 17.62
N ASN A 161 6.60 2.08 17.17
CA ASN A 161 5.16 2.07 16.96
C ASN A 161 4.40 2.00 18.31
N ARG A 162 3.19 2.61 18.35
CA ARG A 162 2.25 2.55 19.48
C ARG A 162 1.15 1.53 19.26
N GLY A 163 0.73 1.37 18.00
CA GLY A 163 -0.23 0.37 17.57
C GLY A 163 0.45 -0.76 16.80
N TYR A 164 -0.15 -1.94 16.81
CA TYR A 164 0.26 -3.07 15.99
C TYR A 164 -0.77 -3.40 14.91
N THR A 165 -2.03 -3.53 15.30
CA THR A 165 -3.14 -3.77 14.38
C THR A 165 -3.51 -2.48 13.62
N ASP A 166 -4.16 -2.62 12.45
CA ASP A 166 -4.65 -1.46 11.69
C ASP A 166 -5.49 -0.52 12.57
N HIS A 167 -6.39 -1.10 13.39
CA HIS A 167 -7.23 -0.32 14.30
C HIS A 167 -6.42 0.52 15.30
N GLU A 168 -5.41 -0.08 15.92
CA GLU A 168 -4.54 0.62 16.87
C GLU A 168 -3.69 1.66 16.16
N ARG A 169 -3.11 1.32 14.99
CA ARG A 169 -2.27 2.22 14.20
C ARG A 169 -3.06 3.42 13.68
N MET A 170 -4.30 3.21 13.20
CA MET A 170 -5.19 4.31 12.83
C MET A 170 -5.51 5.23 14.01
N ARG A 171 -5.62 4.70 15.22
CA ARG A 171 -5.86 5.50 16.43
C ARG A 171 -4.73 6.46 16.74
N TYR A 172 -3.51 6.13 16.35
CA TYR A 172 -2.30 6.89 16.63
C TYR A 172 -1.74 7.60 15.39
N ASP A 173 -2.49 7.62 14.29
CA ASP A 173 -2.06 8.17 12.99
C ASP A 173 -0.71 7.59 12.51
N GLU A 174 -0.43 6.34 12.84
CA GLU A 174 0.68 5.56 12.29
C GLU A 174 0.28 4.87 10.99
N LEU A 175 -1.01 4.76 10.73
CA LEU A 175 -1.65 4.31 9.50
C LEU A 175 -2.76 5.29 9.12
N LEU A 176 -2.63 5.90 7.95
CA LEU A 176 -3.68 6.68 7.32
C LEU A 176 -4.25 5.92 6.13
N TYR A 177 -5.57 5.83 6.05
CA TYR A 177 -6.23 5.16 4.92
C TYR A 177 -6.36 6.12 3.74
N THR A 178 -5.22 6.63 3.29
CA THR A 178 -5.07 7.52 2.14
C THR A 178 -3.78 7.21 1.39
N GLY A 179 -3.88 7.09 0.07
CA GLY A 179 -2.76 6.79 -0.82
C GLY A 179 -2.91 7.48 -2.17
N VAL A 180 -1.97 7.23 -3.09
CA VAL A 180 -1.86 7.99 -4.34
C VAL A 180 -2.83 7.56 -5.45
N ALA A 181 -3.46 6.38 -5.33
CA ALA A 181 -4.26 5.85 -6.44
C ALA A 181 -5.69 5.47 -6.06
N ARG A 182 -5.88 4.75 -4.95
CA ARG A 182 -7.14 4.07 -4.64
C ARG A 182 -8.07 4.83 -3.69
N THR A 183 -7.59 5.87 -3.05
CA THR A 183 -8.41 6.65 -2.12
C THR A 183 -9.58 7.31 -2.86
N PRO A 184 -10.84 7.06 -2.45
CA PRO A 184 -11.97 7.76 -3.03
C PRO A 184 -11.85 9.27 -2.81
N ALA A 185 -11.91 10.06 -3.88
CA ALA A 185 -11.70 11.51 -3.79
C ALA A 185 -12.69 12.20 -2.86
N MET A 186 -13.90 11.64 -2.70
CA MET A 186 -14.92 12.12 -1.78
C MET A 186 -14.52 12.06 -0.29
N THR A 187 -13.52 11.24 0.06
CA THR A 187 -13.03 11.11 1.44
C THR A 187 -11.91 12.10 1.76
N VAL A 188 -11.32 12.71 0.73
CA VAL A 188 -10.17 13.62 0.87
C VAL A 188 -10.61 14.99 1.38
N ALA A 189 -11.74 15.51 0.90
CA ALA A 189 -12.25 16.80 1.33
C ALA A 189 -13.79 16.79 1.38
N ARG A 190 -14.35 17.47 2.36
CA ARG A 190 -15.82 17.67 2.43
C ARG A 190 -16.31 18.76 1.46
N ARG A 191 -15.47 19.75 1.17
CA ARG A 191 -15.77 20.87 0.27
C ARG A 191 -14.49 21.37 -0.36
N VAL A 192 -14.62 21.95 -1.54
CA VAL A 192 -13.52 22.53 -2.31
C VAL A 192 -13.89 23.92 -2.82
N PRO A 193 -12.93 24.83 -3.00
CA PRO A 193 -13.19 26.12 -3.62
C PRO A 193 -13.35 25.94 -5.14
N LEU A 194 -14.38 26.55 -5.69
CA LEU A 194 -14.66 26.53 -7.13
C LEU A 194 -15.35 27.82 -7.53
N ASN A 195 -14.86 28.52 -8.56
CA ASN A 195 -15.43 29.75 -9.10
C ASN A 195 -15.77 30.81 -8.03
N GLY A 196 -14.90 30.96 -7.01
CA GLY A 196 -15.08 31.94 -5.94
C GLY A 196 -16.09 31.55 -4.85
N GLY A 197 -16.62 30.32 -4.88
CA GLY A 197 -17.52 29.74 -3.89
C GLY A 197 -16.99 28.45 -3.31
N TRP A 198 -17.64 27.94 -2.26
CA TRP A 198 -17.40 26.63 -1.69
C TRP A 198 -18.44 25.64 -2.21
N ILE A 199 -18.01 24.53 -2.80
CA ILE A 199 -18.86 23.43 -3.27
C ILE A 199 -18.64 22.22 -2.36
N ASN A 200 -19.74 21.63 -1.88
CA ASN A 200 -19.67 20.35 -1.19
C ASN A 200 -19.35 19.23 -2.19
N VAL A 201 -18.41 18.38 -1.81
CA VAL A 201 -18.07 17.18 -2.57
C VAL A 201 -19.19 16.15 -2.39
N MET A 202 -19.66 15.56 -3.48
CA MET A 202 -20.67 14.50 -3.45
C MET A 202 -20.11 13.25 -2.80
N ALA A 203 -20.90 12.64 -1.89
CA ALA A 203 -20.54 11.40 -1.18
C ALA A 203 -20.78 10.17 -2.04
N GLU A 204 -20.14 10.14 -3.22
CA GLU A 204 -20.26 9.08 -4.22
C GLU A 204 -18.88 8.74 -4.79
N HIS A 205 -18.65 7.45 -5.04
CA HIS A 205 -17.37 6.94 -5.55
C HIS A 205 -17.21 7.23 -7.06
N PHE A 206 -17.19 8.51 -7.45
CA PHE A 206 -17.01 8.93 -8.84
C PHE A 206 -15.54 8.95 -9.27
N ALA A 207 -14.64 9.38 -8.38
CA ALA A 207 -13.23 9.60 -8.66
C ALA A 207 -12.35 9.09 -7.53
N THR A 208 -11.08 8.85 -7.82
CA THR A 208 -10.04 8.47 -6.86
C THR A 208 -8.88 9.47 -6.88
N THR A 209 -7.94 9.32 -5.96
CA THR A 209 -6.70 10.11 -5.94
C THR A 209 -5.87 9.90 -7.21
N ALA A 210 -5.97 8.76 -7.91
CA ALA A 210 -5.35 8.61 -9.22
C ALA A 210 -5.86 9.64 -10.24
N ASP A 211 -7.15 9.99 -10.19
CA ASP A 211 -7.70 11.04 -11.06
C ASP A 211 -7.15 12.42 -10.68
N VAL A 212 -7.04 12.68 -9.37
CA VAL A 212 -6.47 13.91 -8.85
C VAL A 212 -5.03 14.08 -9.32
N TYR A 213 -4.18 13.09 -9.05
CA TYR A 213 -2.75 13.16 -9.40
C TYR A 213 -2.48 13.08 -10.90
N ARG A 214 -3.36 12.47 -11.68
CA ARG A 214 -3.29 12.51 -13.15
C ARG A 214 -3.55 13.91 -13.67
N LEU A 215 -4.52 14.64 -13.11
CA LEU A 215 -4.83 16.02 -13.52
C LEU A 215 -3.77 17.03 -13.07
N THR A 216 -3.12 16.80 -11.93
CA THR A 216 -1.98 17.63 -11.49
C THR A 216 -0.68 17.29 -12.22
N GLY A 217 -0.63 16.14 -12.93
CA GLY A 217 0.55 15.70 -13.67
C GLY A 217 1.59 14.98 -12.79
N GLU A 218 1.22 14.57 -11.60
CA GLU A 218 2.12 13.96 -10.60
C GLU A 218 2.00 12.43 -10.51
N LEU A 219 1.00 11.81 -11.18
CA LEU A 219 0.81 10.37 -11.16
C LEU A 219 1.80 9.68 -12.12
N PRO A 220 2.70 8.82 -11.62
CA PRO A 220 3.50 7.98 -12.50
C PRO A 220 2.61 7.03 -13.31
N GLU A 221 2.96 6.80 -14.58
CA GLU A 221 2.15 6.01 -15.51
C GLU A 221 1.85 4.60 -14.98
N HIS A 222 2.81 3.99 -14.29
CA HIS A 222 2.71 2.64 -13.74
C HIS A 222 2.01 2.54 -12.37
N ALA A 223 1.70 3.66 -11.71
CA ALA A 223 1.17 3.65 -10.35
C ALA A 223 -0.31 3.27 -10.26
N ASP A 224 -1.09 3.53 -11.33
CA ASP A 224 -2.51 3.23 -11.40
C ASP A 224 -2.75 1.98 -12.25
N GLN A 225 -2.67 0.80 -11.64
CA GLN A 225 -2.78 -0.49 -12.34
C GLN A 225 -4.19 -1.07 -12.36
N LEU A 226 -5.10 -0.56 -11.51
CA LEU A 226 -6.48 -1.06 -11.40
C LEU A 226 -7.44 -0.26 -12.29
N PRO A 227 -8.64 -0.80 -12.57
CA PRO A 227 -9.68 -0.05 -13.28
C PRO A 227 -10.04 1.26 -12.58
N ALA A 228 -10.43 2.27 -13.37
CA ALA A 228 -11.00 3.50 -12.83
C ALA A 228 -12.34 3.25 -12.14
N ALA A 229 -12.80 4.15 -11.26
CA ALA A 229 -14.04 4.00 -10.50
C ALA A 229 -15.29 3.73 -11.38
N ASP A 230 -15.31 4.25 -12.60
CA ASP A 230 -16.38 4.04 -13.59
C ASP A 230 -16.02 3.02 -14.69
N ASN A 231 -14.92 2.30 -14.54
CA ASN A 231 -14.33 1.43 -15.57
C ASN A 231 -14.02 2.15 -16.90
N GLY A 232 -13.98 3.48 -16.88
CA GLY A 232 -13.71 4.32 -18.04
C GLY A 232 -12.23 4.54 -18.33
N ALA A 233 -11.93 5.39 -19.32
CA ALA A 233 -10.56 5.66 -19.72
C ALA A 233 -9.74 6.32 -18.59
N LYS A 234 -8.51 5.84 -18.40
CA LYS A 234 -7.53 6.37 -17.44
C LYS A 234 -6.62 7.41 -18.10
N ASN A 235 -7.23 8.52 -18.53
CA ASN A 235 -6.55 9.65 -19.16
C ASN A 235 -7.12 10.98 -18.61
N ILE A 236 -6.56 12.10 -19.03
CA ILE A 236 -6.97 13.45 -18.59
C ILE A 236 -8.48 13.67 -18.77
N ALA A 237 -9.04 13.36 -19.94
CA ALA A 237 -10.47 13.56 -20.21
C ALA A 237 -11.37 12.68 -19.32
N GLY A 238 -11.00 11.42 -19.10
CA GLY A 238 -11.71 10.52 -18.17
C GLY A 238 -11.66 11.03 -16.73
N SER A 239 -10.51 11.51 -16.27
CA SER A 239 -10.34 12.06 -14.92
C SER A 239 -11.12 13.36 -14.74
N GLN A 240 -11.15 14.26 -15.75
CA GLN A 240 -11.99 15.45 -15.73
C GLN A 240 -13.47 15.09 -15.59
N LYS A 241 -13.95 14.10 -16.35
CA LYS A 241 -15.34 13.62 -16.29
C LYS A 241 -15.71 13.08 -14.90
N ARG A 242 -14.82 12.35 -14.25
CA ARG A 242 -15.06 11.82 -12.90
C ARG A 242 -15.05 12.91 -11.84
N LEU A 243 -14.10 13.87 -11.91
CA LEU A 243 -14.09 15.01 -11.00
C LEU A 243 -15.28 15.95 -11.24
N ALA A 244 -15.74 16.13 -12.49
CA ALA A 244 -16.92 16.92 -12.79
C ALA A 244 -18.15 16.37 -12.05
N ARG A 245 -18.39 15.06 -12.12
CA ARG A 245 -19.47 14.41 -11.38
C ARG A 245 -19.36 14.61 -9.87
N LEU A 246 -18.14 14.60 -9.33
CA LEU A 246 -17.89 14.76 -7.90
C LEU A 246 -18.37 16.11 -7.35
N VAL A 247 -18.44 17.13 -8.20
CA VAL A 247 -18.90 18.49 -7.87
C VAL A 247 -20.19 18.90 -8.58
N GLY A 248 -20.88 17.95 -9.24
CA GLY A 248 -22.18 18.15 -9.88
C GLY A 248 -22.13 18.99 -11.13
N LEU A 249 -21.06 18.90 -11.91
CA LEU A 249 -20.85 19.63 -13.16
C LEU A 249 -20.63 18.67 -14.34
N ASP A 250 -20.76 19.22 -15.54
CA ASP A 250 -20.27 18.60 -16.76
C ASP A 250 -18.86 19.10 -17.12
N VAL A 251 -18.14 18.36 -17.98
CA VAL A 251 -16.72 18.62 -18.28
C VAL A 251 -16.51 20.01 -18.91
N ASP A 252 -17.46 20.49 -19.71
CA ASP A 252 -17.42 21.77 -20.39
C ASP A 252 -17.65 22.98 -19.47
N ALA A 253 -18.07 22.74 -18.23
CA ALA A 253 -18.29 23.80 -17.24
C ALA A 253 -16.99 24.49 -16.79
N LEU A 254 -15.85 23.87 -16.96
CA LEU A 254 -14.54 24.43 -16.62
C LEU A 254 -13.53 24.21 -17.75
N SER A 255 -12.57 25.14 -17.82
CA SER A 255 -11.37 24.92 -18.64
C SER A 255 -10.48 23.82 -18.08
N GLU A 256 -9.54 23.33 -18.87
CA GLU A 256 -8.51 22.38 -18.40
C GLU A 256 -7.77 22.90 -17.15
N GLY A 257 -7.43 24.20 -17.14
CA GLY A 257 -6.84 24.87 -15.98
C GLY A 257 -7.73 24.85 -14.74
N GLY A 258 -9.05 25.00 -14.92
CA GLY A 258 -10.03 24.92 -13.83
C GLY A 258 -10.10 23.51 -13.21
N TRP A 259 -10.08 22.47 -14.03
CA TRP A 259 -10.03 21.09 -13.55
C TRP A 259 -8.72 20.77 -12.82
N ARG A 260 -7.59 21.27 -13.33
CA ARG A 260 -6.29 21.14 -12.66
C ARG A 260 -6.28 21.85 -11.31
N GLN A 261 -6.89 23.03 -11.20
CA GLN A 261 -7.01 23.78 -9.95
C GLN A 261 -7.87 23.04 -8.92
N LEU A 262 -9.00 22.46 -9.35
CA LEU A 262 -9.83 21.62 -8.48
C LEU A 262 -9.05 20.40 -7.97
N ALA A 263 -8.36 19.70 -8.87
CA ALA A 263 -7.50 18.57 -8.50
C ALA A 263 -6.40 18.97 -7.52
N ALA A 264 -5.74 20.11 -7.77
CA ALA A 264 -4.72 20.65 -6.84
C ALA A 264 -5.30 20.94 -5.44
N SER A 265 -6.53 21.46 -5.36
CA SER A 265 -7.18 21.68 -4.07
C SER A 265 -7.43 20.36 -3.32
N LEU A 266 -7.89 19.30 -4.00
CA LEU A 266 -8.05 17.97 -3.39
C LEU A 266 -6.70 17.41 -2.92
N ARG A 267 -5.66 17.51 -3.75
CA ARG A 267 -4.29 17.11 -3.38
C ARG A 267 -3.82 17.81 -2.11
N GLU A 268 -4.01 19.13 -1.99
CA GLU A 268 -3.61 19.90 -0.80
C GLU A 268 -4.33 19.44 0.47
N HIS A 269 -5.59 19.05 0.38
CA HIS A 269 -6.32 18.48 1.53
C HIS A 269 -5.69 17.13 1.97
N GLN A 270 -5.35 16.25 1.01
CA GLN A 270 -4.67 15.00 1.32
C GLN A 270 -3.31 15.22 1.97
N LEU A 271 -2.48 16.07 1.36
CA LEU A 271 -1.15 16.38 1.89
C LEU A 271 -1.22 17.03 3.27
N SER A 272 -2.21 17.90 3.51
CA SER A 272 -2.43 18.51 4.82
C SER A 272 -2.78 17.48 5.90
N ALA A 273 -3.58 16.46 5.55
CA ALA A 273 -3.90 15.38 6.48
C ALA A 273 -2.66 14.54 6.80
N ILE A 274 -1.87 14.15 5.80
CA ILE A 274 -0.60 13.43 6.00
C ILE A 274 0.37 14.26 6.84
N HIS A 275 0.51 15.54 6.53
CA HIS A 275 1.38 16.46 7.28
C HIS A 275 0.95 16.58 8.75
N ALA A 276 -0.35 16.69 9.04
CA ALA A 276 -0.85 16.74 10.40
C ALA A 276 -0.46 15.46 11.19
N SER A 277 -0.56 14.30 10.56
CA SER A 277 -0.16 13.02 11.17
C SER A 277 1.35 12.92 11.36
N ILE A 278 2.16 13.45 10.41
CA ILE A 278 3.60 13.57 10.59
C ILE A 278 3.93 14.44 11.82
N GLN A 279 3.27 15.60 11.96
CA GLN A 279 3.46 16.47 13.12
C GLN A 279 3.07 15.78 14.44
N LEU A 280 2.02 14.94 14.42
CA LEU A 280 1.66 14.13 15.58
C LEU A 280 2.79 13.14 15.94
N GLN A 281 3.38 12.44 14.96
CA GLN A 281 4.51 11.54 15.23
C GLN A 281 5.73 12.32 15.76
N LEU A 282 6.08 13.46 15.18
CA LEU A 282 7.19 14.29 15.63
C LEU A 282 6.98 14.85 17.05
N SER A 283 5.73 15.19 17.40
CA SER A 283 5.38 15.69 18.75
C SER A 283 5.64 14.70 19.88
N ARG A 284 5.90 13.43 19.56
CA ARG A 284 6.28 12.41 20.55
C ARG A 284 7.67 12.62 21.15
N GLY A 285 8.49 13.50 20.57
CA GLY A 285 9.84 13.79 21.03
C GLY A 285 10.81 12.60 20.96
N LEU A 286 10.55 11.68 20.01
CA LEU A 286 11.39 10.49 19.79
C LEU A 286 12.55 10.76 18.85
N LEU A 287 12.41 11.75 17.98
CA LEU A 287 13.35 12.07 16.92
C LEU A 287 13.95 13.45 17.13
N ASP A 288 15.22 13.61 16.80
CA ASP A 288 15.90 14.90 16.80
C ASP A 288 15.51 15.71 15.54
N ASP A 289 15.74 17.03 15.59
CA ASP A 289 15.48 17.91 14.44
C ASP A 289 16.30 17.54 13.18
N SER A 290 17.39 16.79 13.35
CA SER A 290 18.25 16.30 12.27
C SER A 290 17.86 14.91 11.76
N ALA A 291 16.82 14.27 12.32
CA ALA A 291 16.40 12.94 11.90
C ALA A 291 15.94 12.95 10.42
N PRO A 292 16.49 12.07 9.57
CA PRO A 292 16.10 12.03 8.17
C PRO A 292 14.67 11.51 8.00
N LEU A 293 14.05 11.94 6.90
CA LEU A 293 12.87 11.27 6.35
C LEU A 293 13.34 10.11 5.46
N LEU A 294 12.81 8.93 5.67
CA LEU A 294 13.06 7.75 4.87
C LEU A 294 11.75 7.35 4.17
N GLY A 295 11.76 7.31 2.82
CA GLY A 295 10.60 6.93 2.00
C GLY A 295 10.94 5.89 0.96
#